data_0f983f3b148b7a37fc8c67f9cb01e08b
#
_entry.id   0f983f3b148b7a37fc8c67f9cb01e08b
#
_cell.length_a   1.000
_cell.length_b   1.000
_cell.length_c   1.000
_cell.angle_alpha   90.00
_cell.angle_beta   90.00
_cell.angle_gamma   90.00
#
_symmetry.space_group_name_H-M   'P 1'
#
loop_
_entity.id
_entity.type
_entity.pdbx_description
1 polymer ?
#
loop_
_entity_poly.entity_id
_entity_poly.type
_entity_poly.pdbx_seq_one_letter_code
_entity_poly.pdbx_strand_id
1 'polypeptide(L)'
;MGYRLHCAKLYKVEYALGDAFNYKVEEVHSLITACGASYSGESWDSDFEVTKEDWEIMIDKLKHLYDLLEDEREEIQGAVNDLGCTADEVLHMLEYYLENADTEDGYLHLAFF
;
A
#
# COMPACT_ATOMS: atom_id res chain seq x y z
N MET A 1 -16.41 11.50 9.18
CA MET A 1 -15.62 11.83 8.00
C MET A 1 -14.18 11.82 8.34
N GLY A 2 -13.33 11.51 7.43
CA GLY A 2 -11.91 11.49 7.61
C GLY A 2 -11.28 10.87 6.39
N TYR A 3 -9.97 10.90 6.35
CA TYR A 3 -9.23 10.34 5.25
C TYR A 3 -9.03 8.84 5.44
N ARG A 4 -9.83 8.07 4.76
CA ARG A 4 -9.73 6.62 4.74
C ARG A 4 -9.13 6.18 3.42
N LEU A 5 -8.28 5.17 3.45
CA LEU A 5 -7.71 4.65 2.22
C LEU A 5 -8.73 3.77 1.53
N HIS A 6 -8.96 4.05 0.26
CA HIS A 6 -9.84 3.27 -0.60
C HIS A 6 -9.06 2.72 -1.79
N CYS A 7 -9.41 1.54 -2.23
CA CYS A 7 -8.85 0.91 -3.41
C CYS A 7 -9.99 0.63 -4.38
N ALA A 8 -9.86 1.11 -5.62
CA ALA A 8 -10.88 0.91 -6.63
C ALA A 8 -11.01 -0.59 -6.97
N LYS A 9 -12.21 -1.12 -6.84
CA LYS A 9 -12.48 -2.55 -7.03
C LYS A 9 -12.84 -2.91 -8.45
N LEU A 10 -13.59 -2.06 -9.10
CA LEU A 10 -14.08 -2.29 -10.46
C LEU A 10 -14.09 -0.94 -11.19
N TYR A 11 -14.16 -0.99 -12.51
CA TYR A 11 -14.26 0.22 -13.30
C TYR A 11 -15.55 1.02 -13.07
N LYS A 12 -16.44 0.53 -12.23
CA LYS A 12 -17.60 1.27 -11.72
C LYS A 12 -17.26 2.19 -10.56
N VAL A 13 -16.02 2.27 -10.16
CA VAL A 13 -15.55 3.09 -9.04
C VAL A 13 -16.21 2.68 -7.72
N GLU A 14 -16.08 1.41 -7.37
CA GLU A 14 -16.39 0.91 -6.05
C GLU A 14 -15.10 0.79 -5.25
N TYR A 15 -15.13 1.17 -3.99
CA TYR A 15 -13.94 1.19 -3.16
C TYR A 15 -14.09 0.29 -1.95
N ALA A 16 -12.99 -0.38 -1.59
CA ALA A 16 -12.86 -1.09 -0.33
C ALA A 16 -12.13 -0.20 0.68
N LEU A 17 -12.53 -0.24 1.93
CA LEU A 17 -11.89 0.52 2.99
C LEU A 17 -10.60 -0.15 3.45
N GLY A 18 -9.57 0.65 3.66
CA GLY A 18 -8.31 0.18 4.21
C GLY A 18 -8.17 0.60 5.66
N ASP A 19 -8.80 -0.12 6.56
CA ASP A 19 -8.88 0.27 7.96
C ASP A 19 -7.53 0.52 8.63
N ALA A 20 -6.53 -0.30 8.32
CA ALA A 20 -5.20 -0.18 8.92
C ALA A 20 -4.47 1.08 8.46
N PHE A 21 -4.87 1.66 7.34
CA PHE A 21 -4.19 2.79 6.73
C PHE A 21 -4.96 4.09 6.83
N ASN A 22 -6.05 4.12 7.57
CA ASN A 22 -6.88 5.31 7.70
C ASN A 22 -6.08 6.46 8.32
N TYR A 23 -6.19 7.65 7.74
CA TYR A 23 -5.49 8.87 8.16
C TYR A 23 -3.96 8.82 8.02
N LYS A 24 -3.40 7.80 7.38
CA LYS A 24 -1.96 7.55 7.34
C LYS A 24 -1.39 7.82 5.93
N VAL A 25 -1.69 8.99 5.36
CA VAL A 25 -1.30 9.32 3.98
C VAL A 25 0.22 9.24 3.79
N GLU A 26 0.98 9.95 4.61
CA GLU A 26 2.44 9.97 4.50
C GLU A 26 3.06 8.62 4.82
N GLU A 27 2.51 7.94 5.82
CA GLU A 27 3.02 6.64 6.25
C GLU A 27 2.81 5.58 5.17
N VAL A 28 1.68 5.62 4.46
CA VAL A 28 1.45 4.69 3.35
C VAL A 28 2.42 4.97 2.20
N HIS A 29 2.64 6.24 1.86
CA HIS A 29 3.61 6.60 0.83
C HIS A 29 5.04 6.18 1.23
N SER A 30 5.38 6.33 2.50
CA SER A 30 6.67 5.87 3.03
C SER A 30 6.85 4.36 2.92
N LEU A 31 5.79 3.60 3.18
CA LEU A 31 5.82 2.14 3.03
C LEU A 31 6.09 1.76 1.58
N ILE A 32 5.40 2.39 0.64
CA ILE A 32 5.60 2.13 -0.79
C ILE A 32 7.06 2.39 -1.17
N THR A 33 7.61 3.52 -0.76
CA THR A 33 8.98 3.88 -1.05
C THR A 33 9.98 2.92 -0.38
N ALA A 34 9.74 2.55 0.87
CA ALA A 34 10.62 1.62 1.60
C ALA A 34 10.69 0.25 0.92
N CYS A 35 9.61 -0.19 0.30
CA CYS A 35 9.58 -1.44 -0.45
C CYS A 35 10.22 -1.33 -1.84
N GLY A 36 10.72 -0.15 -2.22
CA GLY A 36 11.32 0.05 -3.53
C GLY A 36 10.32 0.21 -4.65
N ALA A 37 9.06 0.41 -4.32
CA ALA A 37 8.00 0.65 -5.30
C ALA A 37 7.85 2.14 -5.55
N SER A 38 7.10 2.49 -6.58
CA SER A 38 6.81 3.87 -6.94
C SER A 38 5.32 4.10 -6.99
N TYR A 39 4.91 5.34 -6.84
CA TYR A 39 3.52 5.73 -7.00
C TYR A 39 3.44 7.00 -7.83
N SER A 40 2.33 7.15 -8.55
CA SER A 40 2.02 8.37 -9.30
C SER A 40 1.21 9.29 -8.40
N GLY A 41 1.47 10.58 -8.49
CA GLY A 41 0.83 11.58 -7.65
C GLY A 41 1.82 12.16 -6.67
N GLU A 42 1.40 13.19 -5.97
CA GLU A 42 2.25 13.84 -4.99
C GLU A 42 1.92 13.34 -3.59
N SER A 43 2.87 13.43 -2.68
CA SER A 43 2.74 12.84 -1.34
C SER A 43 1.57 13.38 -0.52
N TRP A 44 1.07 14.56 -0.85
CA TRP A 44 -0.11 15.12 -0.18
C TRP A 44 -1.41 14.87 -0.94
N ASP A 45 -1.35 14.28 -2.14
CA ASP A 45 -2.54 13.99 -2.91
C ASP A 45 -3.34 12.88 -2.26
N SER A 46 -4.65 13.02 -2.28
CA SER A 46 -5.53 11.98 -1.79
C SER A 46 -5.65 10.81 -2.78
N ASP A 47 -5.38 11.05 -4.06
CA ASP A 47 -5.44 10.03 -5.11
C ASP A 47 -4.04 9.67 -5.60
N PHE A 48 -3.77 8.39 -5.74
CA PHE A 48 -2.49 7.94 -6.29
C PHE A 48 -2.63 6.56 -6.91
N GLU A 49 -1.63 6.18 -7.69
CA GLU A 49 -1.63 4.90 -8.39
C GLU A 49 -0.32 4.18 -8.17
N VAL A 50 -0.39 2.86 -8.06
CA VAL A 50 0.79 1.99 -7.96
C VAL A 50 0.64 0.91 -9.02
N THR A 51 1.71 0.59 -9.75
CA THR A 51 1.62 -0.50 -10.73
C THR A 51 1.34 -1.82 -10.02
N LYS A 52 0.62 -2.70 -10.69
CA LYS A 52 0.36 -4.04 -10.16
C LYS A 52 1.66 -4.77 -9.85
N GLU A 53 2.66 -4.63 -10.72
CA GLU A 53 3.97 -5.25 -10.51
C GLU A 53 4.64 -4.76 -9.23
N ASP A 54 4.64 -3.46 -8.99
CA ASP A 54 5.22 -2.89 -7.79
C ASP A 54 4.47 -3.32 -6.54
N TRP A 55 3.14 -3.40 -6.63
CA TRP A 55 2.33 -3.87 -5.51
C TRP A 55 2.65 -5.32 -5.16
N GLU A 56 2.83 -6.16 -6.18
CA GLU A 56 3.24 -7.56 -5.98
C GLU A 56 4.62 -7.67 -5.35
N ILE A 57 5.54 -6.77 -5.74
CA ILE A 57 6.88 -6.69 -5.13
C ILE A 57 6.77 -6.35 -3.64
N MET A 58 5.91 -5.40 -3.26
CA MET A 58 5.68 -5.06 -1.86
C MET A 58 5.19 -6.26 -1.07
N ILE A 59 4.22 -6.99 -1.61
CA ILE A 59 3.68 -8.19 -0.99
C ILE A 59 4.78 -9.24 -0.80
N ASP A 60 5.56 -9.48 -1.84
CA ASP A 60 6.64 -10.46 -1.80
C ASP A 60 7.69 -10.10 -0.73
N LYS A 61 8.08 -8.84 -0.66
CA LYS A 61 9.05 -8.38 0.35
C LYS A 61 8.53 -8.55 1.77
N LEU A 62 7.26 -8.30 2.00
CA LEU A 62 6.66 -8.51 3.32
C LEU A 62 6.54 -10.00 3.67
N LYS A 63 6.27 -10.86 2.70
CA LYS A 63 6.23 -12.29 2.91
C LYS A 63 7.61 -12.86 3.27
N HIS A 64 8.67 -12.29 2.72
CA HIS A 64 10.03 -12.77 2.88
C HIS A 64 10.91 -11.73 3.59
N LEU A 65 10.33 -11.02 4.54
CA LEU A 65 10.97 -9.89 5.21
C LEU A 65 12.33 -10.25 5.81
N TYR A 66 12.43 -11.40 6.42
CA TYR A 66 13.66 -11.83 7.09
C TYR A 66 14.74 -12.35 6.12
N ASP A 67 14.38 -12.54 4.85
CA ASP A 67 15.33 -12.91 3.81
C ASP A 67 15.95 -11.68 3.14
N LEU A 68 15.48 -10.50 3.45
CA LEU A 68 16.01 -9.25 2.89
C LEU A 68 17.30 -8.84 3.58
N LEU A 69 18.08 -7.98 2.93
CA LEU A 69 19.22 -7.34 3.54
C LEU A 69 18.76 -6.52 4.76
N GLU A 70 19.64 -6.43 5.75
CA GLU A 70 19.31 -5.77 7.01
C GLU A 70 18.80 -4.34 6.83
N ASP A 71 19.47 -3.55 6.00
CA ASP A 71 19.10 -2.16 5.76
C ASP A 71 17.69 -2.05 5.14
N GLU A 72 17.39 -2.87 4.16
CA GLU A 72 16.10 -2.88 3.51
C GLU A 72 15.00 -3.33 4.46
N ARG A 73 15.28 -4.38 5.23
CA ARG A 73 14.33 -4.88 6.23
C ARG A 73 14.03 -3.82 7.29
N GLU A 74 15.04 -3.11 7.76
CA GLU A 74 14.87 -2.05 8.76
C GLU A 74 14.01 -0.90 8.25
N GLU A 75 14.20 -0.51 6.99
CA GLU A 75 13.37 0.54 6.39
C GLU A 75 11.90 0.12 6.31
N ILE A 76 11.65 -1.10 5.88
CA ILE A 76 10.29 -1.62 5.77
C ILE A 76 9.65 -1.75 7.15
N GLN A 77 10.38 -2.29 8.12
CA GLN A 77 9.87 -2.41 9.49
C GLN A 77 9.59 -1.07 10.13
N GLY A 78 10.43 -0.06 9.86
CA GLY A 78 10.19 1.29 10.32
C GLY A 78 8.90 1.88 9.75
N ALA A 79 8.66 1.69 8.46
CA ALA A 79 7.43 2.16 7.82
C ALA A 79 6.20 1.43 8.38
N VAL A 80 6.30 0.13 8.60
CA VAL A 80 5.23 -0.67 9.22
C VAL A 80 4.92 -0.17 10.63
N ASN A 81 5.95 0.11 11.42
CA ASN A 81 5.78 0.63 12.77
C ASN A 81 5.10 2.00 12.77
N ASP A 82 5.46 2.86 11.82
CA ASP A 82 4.84 4.19 11.69
C ASP A 82 3.34 4.10 11.37
N LEU A 83 2.93 3.03 10.69
CA LEU A 83 1.52 2.76 10.45
C LEU A 83 0.79 2.27 11.70
N GLY A 84 1.52 1.86 12.73
CA GLY A 84 0.93 1.30 13.95
C GLY A 84 0.43 -0.12 13.76
N CYS A 85 0.95 -0.83 12.77
CA CYS A 85 0.52 -2.18 12.41
C CYS A 85 1.67 -3.17 12.55
N THR A 86 1.34 -4.45 12.55
CA THR A 86 2.35 -5.51 12.39
C THR A 86 2.60 -5.75 10.91
N ALA A 87 3.73 -6.37 10.58
CA ALA A 87 4.03 -6.74 9.21
C ALA A 87 2.95 -7.66 8.62
N ASP A 88 2.43 -8.58 9.41
CA ASP A 88 1.36 -9.49 8.99
C ASP A 88 0.07 -8.74 8.67
N GLU A 89 -0.28 -7.75 9.47
CA GLU A 89 -1.46 -6.92 9.21
C GLU A 89 -1.31 -6.12 7.92
N VAL A 90 -0.14 -5.53 7.69
CA VAL A 90 0.13 -4.79 6.46
C VAL A 90 0.09 -5.73 5.26
N LEU A 91 0.73 -6.89 5.35
CA LEU A 91 0.71 -7.88 4.28
C LEU A 91 -0.72 -8.29 3.93
N HIS A 92 -1.53 -8.55 4.94
CA HIS A 92 -2.94 -8.93 4.73
C HIS A 92 -3.71 -7.83 3.99
N MET A 93 -3.49 -6.58 4.36
CA MET A 93 -4.15 -5.45 3.69
C MET A 93 -3.69 -5.30 2.24
N LEU A 94 -2.39 -5.46 1.98
CA LEU A 94 -1.88 -5.38 0.61
C LEU A 94 -2.46 -6.49 -0.27
N GLU A 95 -2.53 -7.70 0.26
CA GLU A 95 -3.13 -8.83 -0.46
C GLU A 95 -4.61 -8.62 -0.72
N TYR A 96 -5.33 -8.11 0.27
CA TYR A 96 -6.75 -7.82 0.15
C TYR A 96 -7.01 -6.78 -0.95
N TYR A 97 -6.21 -5.72 -0.99
CA TYR A 97 -6.37 -4.68 -2.01
C TYR A 97 -6.07 -5.22 -3.40
N LEU A 98 -5.01 -6.00 -3.55
CA LEU A 98 -4.67 -6.59 -4.85
C LEU A 98 -5.78 -7.52 -5.33
N GLU A 99 -6.34 -8.33 -4.45
CA GLU A 99 -7.39 -9.27 -4.78
C GLU A 99 -8.67 -8.58 -5.23
N ASN A 100 -8.99 -7.43 -4.63
CA ASN A 100 -10.24 -6.72 -4.89
C ASN A 100 -10.12 -5.56 -5.87
N ALA A 101 -8.91 -5.14 -6.22
CA ALA A 101 -8.69 -4.01 -7.10
C ALA A 101 -8.97 -4.37 -8.57
N ASP A 102 -9.43 -3.37 -9.32
CA ASP A 102 -9.48 -3.47 -10.76
C ASP A 102 -8.11 -3.10 -11.30
N THR A 103 -7.39 -4.08 -11.83
CA THR A 103 -6.03 -3.89 -12.35
C THR A 103 -5.95 -4.16 -13.86
N GLU A 104 -7.05 -4.01 -14.58
CA GLU A 104 -7.05 -4.23 -16.04
C GLU A 104 -6.06 -3.36 -16.78
N ASP A 105 -5.84 -2.13 -16.29
CA ASP A 105 -4.87 -1.20 -16.89
C ASP A 105 -3.45 -1.36 -16.31
N GLY A 106 -3.24 -2.34 -15.45
CA GLY A 106 -1.94 -2.60 -14.84
C GLY A 106 -1.63 -1.75 -13.61
N TYR A 107 -2.61 -1.04 -13.07
CA TYR A 107 -2.44 -0.17 -11.90
C TYR A 107 -3.46 -0.46 -10.82
N LEU A 108 -3.06 -0.26 -9.57
CA LEU A 108 -3.99 -0.11 -8.47
C LEU A 108 -4.29 1.38 -8.30
N HIS A 109 -5.55 1.71 -8.26
CA HIS A 109 -6.02 3.09 -8.07
C HIS A 109 -6.46 3.25 -6.62
N LEU A 110 -5.82 4.14 -5.91
CA LEU A 110 -5.97 4.31 -4.47
C LEU A 110 -6.36 5.75 -4.16
N ALA A 111 -7.16 5.93 -3.15
CA ALA A 111 -7.61 7.26 -2.74
C ALA A 111 -7.88 7.31 -1.25
N PHE A 112 -7.55 8.44 -0.63
CA PHE A 112 -7.96 8.76 0.74
C PHE A 112 -9.12 9.76 0.67
N PHE A 113 -10.23 9.41 1.25
CA PHE A 113 -11.36 10.34 1.39
C PHE A 113 -12.35 9.92 2.47
#